data_b5e8a2810fd346bbbc8c45419bb34cb9
#
_entry.id   b5e8a2810fd346bbbc8c45419bb34cb9
#
_cell.length_a   1.000
_cell.length_b   1.000
_cell.length_c   1.000
_cell.angle_alpha   90.00
_cell.angle_beta   90.00
_cell.angle_gamma   90.00
#
_symmetry.space_group_name_H-M   'P 1'
#
loop_
_entity.id
_entity.type
_entity.pdbx_description
1 polymer ?
#
loop_
_entity_poly.entity_id
_entity_poly.type
_entity_poly.pdbx_seq_one_letter_code
_entity_poly.pdbx_strand_id
1 'polypeptide(L)'
;MNSELIETFITVANVGNITKSANLLFVSQATVSHRIKQLEEKVEVQLILRTKGSKQTNLTVAGKNFLPLAQSWFHLNDEINTFRERPQSLELSIGVVDSVNNYLLTDFYKDLKRDTLDWRLTIRTLHTQEIYDHVRQNTIDIGLPLGEQLIPGIQVKKIHTEKLMVVSRHKIKDKNTLFPIDLDTDYQIFIPWGQDYQHWHHRFFPPGIPPKFSVDSAKVAVELLDDKLWFLAPYGVCMQIAKTSICHISKLGLDTPSRNLYMITNNLNAQIKRRAVVMFKRRLIQYIRRSERSIEDMLNQYNPDAETLSYKSFIHEFDTNG
;
A
#
# COMPACT_ATOMS: atom_id res chain seq x y z
N MET A 1 -8.50 32.35 -1.55
CA MET A 1 -9.56 31.40 -1.95
C MET A 1 -10.37 31.12 -0.71
N ASN A 2 -11.71 31.01 -0.74
CA ASN A 2 -12.51 30.77 0.46
C ASN A 2 -12.68 29.26 0.66
N SER A 3 -12.49 28.78 1.90
CA SER A 3 -12.63 27.37 2.30
C SER A 3 -13.99 26.79 1.92
N GLU A 4 -15.06 27.54 2.17
CA GLU A 4 -16.43 27.10 1.87
C GLU A 4 -16.70 26.85 0.36
N LEU A 5 -16.04 27.61 -0.53
CA LEU A 5 -16.20 27.43 -1.96
C LEU A 5 -15.53 26.13 -2.42
N ILE A 6 -14.33 25.87 -1.92
CA ILE A 6 -13.56 24.67 -2.23
C ILE A 6 -14.22 23.42 -1.65
N GLU A 7 -14.66 23.47 -0.39
CA GLU A 7 -15.39 22.38 0.26
C GLU A 7 -16.68 22.02 -0.50
N THR A 8 -17.43 23.07 -0.91
CA THR A 8 -18.64 22.88 -1.69
C THR A 8 -18.36 22.20 -3.02
N PHE A 9 -17.29 22.60 -3.72
CA PHE A 9 -16.90 22.01 -4.98
C PHE A 9 -16.48 20.53 -4.80
N ILE A 10 -15.63 20.21 -3.83
CA ILE A 10 -15.21 18.86 -3.53
C ILE A 10 -16.41 17.97 -3.20
N THR A 11 -17.33 18.47 -2.37
CA THR A 11 -18.54 17.74 -1.99
C THR A 11 -19.43 17.45 -3.21
N VAL A 12 -19.66 18.46 -4.07
CA VAL A 12 -20.45 18.28 -5.30
C VAL A 12 -19.76 17.31 -6.27
N ALA A 13 -18.44 17.38 -6.39
CA ALA A 13 -17.66 16.50 -7.25
C ALA A 13 -17.77 15.02 -6.83
N ASN A 14 -17.71 14.76 -5.52
CA ASN A 14 -17.76 13.41 -4.96
C ASN A 14 -19.18 12.83 -4.95
N VAL A 15 -20.19 13.65 -4.70
CA VAL A 15 -21.60 13.22 -4.55
C VAL A 15 -22.32 13.17 -5.90
N GLY A 16 -21.91 13.98 -6.86
CA GLY A 16 -22.54 14.06 -8.19
C GLY A 16 -23.98 14.59 -8.18
N ASN A 17 -24.41 15.28 -7.11
CA ASN A 17 -25.77 15.78 -6.97
C ASN A 17 -25.85 16.99 -6.04
N ILE A 18 -26.31 18.12 -6.56
CA ILE A 18 -26.38 19.40 -5.80
C ILE A 18 -27.29 19.31 -4.58
N THR A 19 -28.46 18.67 -4.70
CA THR A 19 -29.40 18.51 -3.59
C THR A 19 -28.82 17.69 -2.45
N LYS A 20 -28.19 16.56 -2.77
CA LYS A 20 -27.54 15.69 -1.76
C LYS A 20 -26.36 16.41 -1.14
N SER A 21 -25.58 17.16 -1.93
CA SER A 21 -24.45 17.96 -1.42
C SER A 21 -24.91 19.09 -0.49
N ALA A 22 -26.03 19.73 -0.80
CA ALA A 22 -26.63 20.76 0.06
C ALA A 22 -27.01 20.19 1.44
N ASN A 23 -27.60 18.99 1.46
CA ASN A 23 -27.94 18.29 2.70
C ASN A 23 -26.69 17.94 3.53
N LEU A 24 -25.62 17.45 2.89
CA LEU A 24 -24.36 17.11 3.54
C LEU A 24 -23.63 18.34 4.12
N LEU A 25 -23.76 19.47 3.44
CA LEU A 25 -23.14 20.73 3.87
C LEU A 25 -24.03 21.56 4.79
N PHE A 26 -25.24 21.07 5.12
CA PHE A 26 -26.23 21.78 5.94
C PHE A 26 -26.59 23.19 5.41
N VAL A 27 -26.68 23.33 4.09
CA VAL A 27 -27.04 24.59 3.41
C VAL A 27 -28.15 24.38 2.38
N SER A 28 -28.69 25.49 1.83
CA SER A 28 -29.68 25.41 0.73
C SER A 28 -29.03 25.05 -0.60
N GLN A 29 -29.80 24.46 -1.53
CA GLN A 29 -29.34 24.23 -2.91
C GLN A 29 -28.94 25.52 -3.64
N ALA A 30 -29.63 26.63 -3.36
CA ALA A 30 -29.30 27.95 -3.89
C ALA A 30 -27.91 28.37 -3.40
N THR A 31 -27.57 28.12 -2.13
CA THR A 31 -26.25 28.40 -1.55
C THR A 31 -25.15 27.58 -2.26
N VAL A 32 -25.38 26.28 -2.44
CA VAL A 32 -24.41 25.42 -3.15
C VAL A 32 -24.18 25.91 -4.58
N SER A 33 -25.29 26.21 -5.32
CA SER A 33 -25.20 26.71 -6.70
C SER A 33 -24.48 28.05 -6.76
N HIS A 34 -24.71 28.94 -5.80
CA HIS A 34 -24.06 30.24 -5.70
C HIS A 34 -22.55 30.10 -5.41
N ARG A 35 -22.18 29.24 -4.44
CA ARG A 35 -20.77 28.96 -4.10
C ARG A 35 -20.00 28.37 -5.28
N ILE A 36 -20.59 27.43 -6.03
CA ILE A 36 -19.98 26.88 -7.23
C ILE A 36 -19.75 27.98 -8.27
N LYS A 37 -20.77 28.82 -8.53
CA LYS A 37 -20.65 29.94 -9.49
C LYS A 37 -19.54 30.89 -9.07
N GLN A 38 -19.47 31.28 -7.82
CA GLN A 38 -18.40 32.14 -7.30
C GLN A 38 -17.00 31.51 -7.45
N LEU A 39 -16.88 30.18 -7.30
CA LEU A 39 -15.63 29.49 -7.50
C LEU A 39 -15.23 29.51 -8.99
N GLU A 40 -16.17 29.18 -9.89
CA GLU A 40 -15.96 29.21 -11.34
C GLU A 40 -15.56 30.61 -11.83
N GLU A 41 -16.19 31.67 -11.30
CA GLU A 41 -15.81 33.07 -11.56
C GLU A 41 -14.38 33.40 -11.11
N LYS A 42 -13.96 32.88 -9.95
CA LYS A 42 -12.59 33.09 -9.41
C LYS A 42 -11.52 32.37 -10.16
N VAL A 43 -11.79 31.16 -10.67
CA VAL A 43 -10.83 30.38 -11.47
C VAL A 43 -10.98 30.59 -12.96
N GLU A 44 -11.93 31.45 -13.36
CA GLU A 44 -12.23 31.89 -14.75
C GLU A 44 -12.51 30.70 -15.70
N VAL A 45 -12.99 29.57 -15.14
CA VAL A 45 -13.31 28.39 -15.92
C VAL A 45 -14.48 27.63 -15.32
N GLN A 46 -15.33 27.06 -16.20
CA GLN A 46 -16.43 26.21 -15.76
C GLN A 46 -15.92 24.84 -15.26
N LEU A 47 -16.26 24.49 -14.03
CA LEU A 47 -15.84 23.25 -13.39
C LEU A 47 -16.92 22.17 -13.44
N ILE A 48 -18.20 22.57 -13.53
CA ILE A 48 -19.35 21.69 -13.45
C ILE A 48 -20.22 21.79 -14.69
N LEU A 49 -20.58 20.65 -15.28
CA LEU A 49 -21.56 20.57 -16.37
C LEU A 49 -22.97 20.63 -15.80
N ARG A 50 -23.73 21.65 -16.22
CA ARG A 50 -25.15 21.83 -15.87
C ARG A 50 -26.04 21.29 -17.01
N THR A 51 -26.60 20.10 -16.84
CA THR A 51 -27.56 19.54 -17.78
C THR A 51 -28.99 19.91 -17.33
N LYS A 52 -29.72 20.69 -18.12
CA LYS A 52 -31.15 21.03 -17.84
C LYS A 52 -31.94 19.73 -17.67
N GLY A 53 -32.64 19.60 -16.54
CA GLY A 53 -33.51 18.45 -16.23
C GLY A 53 -32.80 17.23 -15.61
N SER A 54 -31.49 17.21 -15.50
CA SER A 54 -30.77 16.12 -14.84
C SER A 54 -30.52 16.46 -13.35
N LYS A 55 -30.80 15.47 -12.47
CA LYS A 55 -30.40 15.54 -11.05
C LYS A 55 -28.93 15.21 -10.84
N GLN A 56 -28.23 14.68 -11.86
CA GLN A 56 -26.81 14.36 -11.80
C GLN A 56 -25.98 15.54 -12.27
N THR A 57 -24.88 15.76 -11.56
CA THR A 57 -23.90 16.82 -11.83
C THR A 57 -22.58 16.16 -12.22
N ASN A 58 -22.07 16.48 -13.41
CA ASN A 58 -20.79 15.96 -13.89
C ASN A 58 -19.73 17.06 -13.90
N LEU A 59 -18.46 16.68 -13.74
CA LEU A 59 -17.34 17.59 -13.87
C LEU A 59 -17.00 17.82 -15.35
N THR A 60 -16.60 19.05 -15.67
CA THR A 60 -15.90 19.35 -16.94
C THR A 60 -14.49 18.74 -16.92
N VAL A 61 -13.78 18.77 -18.04
CA VAL A 61 -12.34 18.40 -18.08
C VAL A 61 -11.55 19.29 -17.11
N ALA A 62 -11.82 20.60 -17.11
CA ALA A 62 -11.21 21.52 -16.16
C ALA A 62 -11.56 21.17 -14.70
N GLY A 63 -12.81 20.80 -14.42
CA GLY A 63 -13.23 20.37 -13.10
C GLY A 63 -12.51 19.12 -12.60
N LYS A 64 -12.29 18.13 -13.48
CA LYS A 64 -11.50 16.93 -13.16
C LYS A 64 -10.04 17.27 -12.85
N ASN A 65 -9.45 18.18 -13.59
CA ASN A 65 -8.07 18.65 -13.37
C ASN A 65 -7.96 19.53 -12.10
N PHE A 66 -9.00 20.30 -11.80
CA PHE A 66 -9.02 21.18 -10.63
C PHE A 66 -9.29 20.43 -9.32
N LEU A 67 -9.99 19.30 -9.36
CA LEU A 67 -10.35 18.54 -8.15
C LEU A 67 -9.12 18.17 -7.28
N PRO A 68 -8.03 17.61 -7.80
CA PRO A 68 -6.85 17.32 -6.96
C PRO A 68 -6.22 18.58 -6.36
N LEU A 69 -6.24 19.70 -7.05
CA LEU A 69 -5.75 20.99 -6.54
C LEU A 69 -6.64 21.51 -5.41
N ALA A 70 -7.96 21.41 -5.58
CA ALA A 70 -8.94 21.78 -4.56
C ALA A 70 -8.78 20.95 -3.28
N GLN A 71 -8.58 19.64 -3.41
CA GLN A 71 -8.34 18.73 -2.31
C GLN A 71 -7.04 19.08 -1.57
N SER A 72 -5.95 19.31 -2.29
CA SER A 72 -4.66 19.73 -1.71
C SER A 72 -4.78 21.04 -0.93
N TRP A 73 -5.47 22.03 -1.52
CA TRP A 73 -5.71 23.31 -0.86
C TRP A 73 -6.54 23.16 0.42
N PHE A 74 -7.58 22.32 0.38
CA PHE A 74 -8.45 22.07 1.54
C PHE A 74 -7.68 21.44 2.69
N HIS A 75 -6.86 20.43 2.42
CA HIS A 75 -5.99 19.80 3.42
C HIS A 75 -4.98 20.78 4.02
N LEU A 76 -4.35 21.60 3.17
CA LEU A 76 -3.41 22.62 3.65
C LEU A 76 -4.09 23.66 4.57
N ASN A 77 -5.28 24.09 4.19
CA ASN A 77 -6.06 25.06 4.98
C ASN A 77 -6.47 24.45 6.33
N ASP A 78 -6.86 23.18 6.37
CA ASP A 78 -7.18 22.47 7.59
C ASP A 78 -5.95 22.32 8.50
N GLU A 79 -4.79 21.99 7.95
CA GLU A 79 -3.51 21.94 8.68
C GLU A 79 -3.14 23.28 9.30
N ILE A 80 -3.33 24.40 8.58
CA ILE A 80 -3.09 25.75 9.11
C ILE A 80 -4.03 26.03 10.30
N ASN A 81 -5.29 25.66 10.19
CA ASN A 81 -6.28 25.89 11.23
C ASN A 81 -5.99 25.06 12.50
N THR A 82 -5.53 23.83 12.33
CA THR A 82 -5.19 22.91 13.43
C THR A 82 -3.77 23.11 13.98
N PHE A 83 -2.91 23.86 13.27
CA PHE A 83 -1.50 24.09 13.65
C PHE A 83 -1.33 24.65 15.08
N ARG A 84 -2.24 25.50 15.53
CA ARG A 84 -2.22 26.09 16.88
C ARG A 84 -2.68 25.13 17.97
N GLU A 85 -3.53 24.17 17.62
CA GLU A 85 -4.19 23.27 18.58
C GLU A 85 -3.40 22.00 18.86
N ARG A 86 -2.53 21.56 17.90
CA ARG A 86 -1.79 20.30 17.98
C ARG A 86 -0.32 20.41 17.56
N PRO A 87 0.52 21.18 18.28
CA PRO A 87 1.89 21.42 17.83
C PRO A 87 2.83 20.21 17.89
N GLN A 88 2.41 19.06 18.44
CA GLN A 88 3.28 17.92 18.68
C GLN A 88 2.86 16.61 17.98
N SER A 89 1.63 16.47 17.52
CA SER A 89 1.17 15.23 16.89
C SER A 89 1.72 15.07 15.47
N LEU A 90 2.13 13.84 15.12
CA LEU A 90 2.59 13.47 13.77
C LEU A 90 1.45 12.76 13.04
N GLU A 91 0.68 13.51 12.28
CA GLU A 91 -0.50 12.99 11.56
C GLU A 91 -0.16 12.57 10.14
N LEU A 92 -0.49 11.32 9.78
CA LEU A 92 -0.31 10.77 8.43
C LEU A 92 -1.46 9.86 8.03
N SER A 93 -1.86 9.97 6.76
CA SER A 93 -2.70 9.00 6.07
C SER A 93 -1.84 8.10 5.20
N ILE A 94 -1.97 6.77 5.37
CA ILE A 94 -1.09 5.79 4.76
C ILE A 94 -1.93 4.77 3.98
N GLY A 95 -1.60 4.55 2.71
CA GLY A 95 -2.18 3.51 1.87
C GLY A 95 -1.21 2.34 1.72
N VAL A 96 -1.64 1.12 2.02
CA VAL A 96 -0.79 -0.07 2.03
C VAL A 96 -1.51 -1.23 1.37
N VAL A 97 -0.80 -2.08 0.62
CA VAL A 97 -1.39 -3.31 0.08
C VAL A 97 -1.63 -4.34 1.19
N ASP A 98 -2.67 -5.16 1.04
CA ASP A 98 -3.15 -6.09 2.08
C ASP A 98 -2.05 -6.93 2.73
N SER A 99 -1.28 -7.65 1.93
CA SER A 99 -0.24 -8.56 2.44
C SER A 99 0.90 -7.86 3.19
N VAL A 100 1.22 -6.61 2.82
CA VAL A 100 2.21 -5.78 3.53
C VAL A 100 1.60 -5.25 4.83
N ASN A 101 0.36 -4.77 4.77
CA ASN A 101 -0.33 -4.20 5.93
C ASN A 101 -0.55 -5.23 7.04
N ASN A 102 -1.07 -6.40 6.68
CA ASN A 102 -1.50 -7.41 7.66
C ASN A 102 -0.35 -8.32 8.14
N TYR A 103 0.75 -8.40 7.40
CA TYR A 103 1.84 -9.31 7.75
C TYR A 103 3.16 -8.58 8.02
N LEU A 104 3.68 -7.80 7.08
CA LEU A 104 4.98 -7.16 7.24
C LEU A 104 4.95 -6.02 8.28
N LEU A 105 3.91 -5.18 8.28
CA LEU A 105 3.87 -3.95 9.07
C LEU A 105 3.12 -4.06 10.41
N THR A 106 2.51 -5.18 10.74
CA THR A 106 1.76 -5.34 12.00
C THR A 106 2.61 -5.04 13.23
N ASP A 107 3.83 -5.57 13.29
CA ASP A 107 4.74 -5.32 14.42
C ASP A 107 5.34 -3.91 14.37
N PHE A 108 5.54 -3.34 13.18
CA PHE A 108 5.93 -1.94 13.01
C PHE A 108 4.91 -0.97 13.64
N TYR A 109 3.61 -1.23 13.43
CA TYR A 109 2.57 -0.40 14.05
C TYR A 109 2.56 -0.53 15.59
N LYS A 110 2.85 -1.72 16.11
CA LYS A 110 3.02 -1.93 17.57
C LYS A 110 4.22 -1.14 18.10
N ASP A 111 5.32 -1.08 17.35
CA ASP A 111 6.50 -0.30 17.69
C ASP A 111 6.18 1.22 17.68
N LEU A 112 5.47 1.71 16.66
CA LEU A 112 5.02 3.10 16.63
C LEU A 112 4.09 3.47 17.78
N LYS A 113 3.21 2.55 18.21
CA LYS A 113 2.34 2.76 19.38
C LYS A 113 3.15 2.93 20.69
N ARG A 114 4.35 2.34 20.76
CA ARG A 114 5.25 2.43 21.93
C ARG A 114 6.24 3.59 21.83
N ASP A 115 6.26 4.29 20.69
CA ASP A 115 7.13 5.44 20.48
C ASP A 115 6.79 6.59 21.45
N THR A 116 7.78 7.42 21.76
CA THR A 116 7.60 8.66 22.53
C THR A 116 6.91 9.76 21.73
N LEU A 117 6.81 9.59 20.40
CA LEU A 117 6.15 10.53 19.50
C LEU A 117 4.64 10.27 19.43
N ASP A 118 3.85 11.32 19.48
CA ASP A 118 2.39 11.23 19.32
C ASP A 118 2.03 11.02 17.84
N TRP A 119 1.93 9.75 17.43
CA TRP A 119 1.53 9.35 16.07
C TRP A 119 -0.01 9.27 15.98
N ARG A 120 -0.54 9.96 14.97
CA ARG A 120 -1.94 9.83 14.55
C ARG A 120 -1.99 9.32 13.13
N LEU A 121 -2.23 8.02 12.97
CA LEU A 121 -2.15 7.33 11.69
C LEU A 121 -3.54 6.89 11.24
N THR A 122 -3.90 7.29 10.01
CA THR A 122 -5.01 6.69 9.27
C THR A 122 -4.42 5.69 8.28
N ILE A 123 -4.64 4.40 8.50
CA ILE A 123 -4.09 3.32 7.69
C ILE A 123 -5.21 2.72 6.84
N ARG A 124 -5.02 2.66 5.52
CA ARG A 124 -5.98 2.10 4.57
C ARG A 124 -5.34 0.94 3.82
N THR A 125 -6.05 -0.18 3.73
CA THR A 125 -5.68 -1.29 2.85
C THR A 125 -6.28 -1.03 1.47
N LEU A 126 -5.42 -0.98 0.45
CA LEU A 126 -5.78 -0.60 -0.92
C LEU A 126 -4.96 -1.43 -1.91
N HIS A 127 -5.42 -1.52 -3.17
CA HIS A 127 -4.63 -2.07 -4.26
C HIS A 127 -3.57 -1.08 -4.76
N THR A 128 -2.50 -1.59 -5.39
CA THR A 128 -1.37 -0.77 -5.89
C THR A 128 -1.84 0.43 -6.71
N GLN A 129 -2.78 0.24 -7.64
CA GLN A 129 -3.28 1.33 -8.49
C GLN A 129 -4.02 2.40 -7.68
N GLU A 130 -4.88 1.99 -6.77
CA GLU A 130 -5.62 2.90 -5.88
C GLU A 130 -4.68 3.71 -5.00
N ILE A 131 -3.60 3.10 -4.49
CA ILE A 131 -2.57 3.80 -3.71
C ILE A 131 -1.96 4.95 -4.51
N TYR A 132 -1.58 4.71 -5.77
CA TYR A 132 -1.05 5.77 -6.64
C TYR A 132 -2.06 6.89 -6.88
N ASP A 133 -3.33 6.54 -7.14
CA ASP A 133 -4.39 7.51 -7.37
C ASP A 133 -4.64 8.38 -6.12
N HIS A 134 -4.70 7.76 -4.95
CA HIS A 134 -4.90 8.47 -3.69
C HIS A 134 -3.71 9.37 -3.31
N VAL A 135 -2.47 8.92 -3.55
CA VAL A 135 -1.27 9.77 -3.32
C VAL A 135 -1.24 10.93 -4.30
N ARG A 136 -1.59 10.72 -5.57
CA ARG A 136 -1.71 11.78 -6.57
C ARG A 136 -2.75 12.83 -6.19
N GLN A 137 -3.89 12.40 -5.63
CA GLN A 137 -4.98 13.26 -5.17
C GLN A 137 -4.72 13.88 -3.78
N ASN A 138 -3.58 13.61 -3.15
CA ASN A 138 -3.25 14.03 -1.78
C ASN A 138 -4.26 13.60 -0.69
N THR A 139 -5.01 12.54 -0.92
CA THR A 139 -5.90 11.91 0.08
C THR A 139 -5.17 10.89 0.94
N ILE A 140 -3.96 10.52 0.53
CA ILE A 140 -2.98 9.71 1.27
C ILE A 140 -1.62 10.41 1.18
N ASP A 141 -0.93 10.49 2.32
CA ASP A 141 0.38 11.14 2.43
C ASP A 141 1.53 10.23 1.99
N ILE A 142 1.43 8.95 2.36
CA ILE A 142 2.44 7.92 2.04
C ILE A 142 1.74 6.69 1.47
N GLY A 143 2.18 6.25 0.30
CA GLY A 143 1.75 4.99 -0.28
C GLY A 143 2.83 3.91 -0.15
N LEU A 144 2.40 2.66 0.08
CA LEU A 144 3.26 1.49 0.12
C LEU A 144 2.79 0.42 -0.90
N PRO A 145 2.94 0.70 -2.22
CA PRO A 145 2.54 -0.21 -3.30
C PRO A 145 3.61 -1.28 -3.57
N LEU A 146 3.23 -2.33 -4.32
CA LEU A 146 4.11 -3.42 -4.77
C LEU A 146 4.58 -3.29 -6.22
N GLY A 147 4.28 -2.21 -6.89
CA GLY A 147 4.71 -1.95 -8.26
C GLY A 147 5.19 -0.51 -8.40
N GLU A 148 6.17 -0.31 -9.24
CA GLU A 148 6.68 1.01 -9.59
C GLU A 148 5.87 1.60 -10.75
N GLN A 149 5.45 2.86 -10.60
CA GLN A 149 4.85 3.64 -11.68
C GLN A 149 5.51 5.02 -11.69
N LEU A 150 5.98 5.44 -12.85
CA LEU A 150 6.57 6.77 -13.04
C LEU A 150 5.46 7.78 -13.33
N ILE A 151 5.06 8.52 -12.31
CA ILE A 151 4.03 9.56 -12.40
C ILE A 151 4.66 10.91 -12.05
N PRO A 152 4.50 11.95 -12.90
CA PRO A 152 5.02 13.28 -12.59
C PRO A 152 4.54 13.79 -11.23
N GLY A 153 5.46 14.32 -10.41
CA GLY A 153 5.15 14.84 -9.08
C GLY A 153 5.08 13.80 -7.97
N ILE A 154 5.18 12.50 -8.28
CA ILE A 154 5.25 11.43 -7.30
C ILE A 154 6.71 10.97 -7.15
N GLN A 155 7.23 11.01 -5.92
CA GLN A 155 8.48 10.33 -5.59
C GLN A 155 8.21 8.85 -5.37
N VAL A 156 9.02 8.01 -5.99
CA VAL A 156 8.97 6.55 -5.84
C VAL A 156 10.34 6.08 -5.33
N LYS A 157 10.36 5.34 -4.24
CA LYS A 157 11.58 4.74 -3.69
C LYS A 157 11.33 3.29 -3.32
N LYS A 158 12.11 2.37 -3.87
CA LYS A 158 12.14 0.98 -3.43
C LYS A 158 12.69 0.91 -2.01
N ILE A 159 11.98 0.24 -1.09
CA ILE A 159 12.35 0.17 0.33
C ILE A 159 12.55 -1.26 0.83
N HIS A 160 12.04 -2.27 0.12
CA HIS A 160 12.18 -3.66 0.50
C HIS A 160 12.02 -4.58 -0.71
N THR A 161 12.61 -5.78 -0.63
CA THR A 161 12.47 -6.85 -1.63
C THR A 161 12.27 -8.18 -0.92
N GLU A 162 11.24 -8.91 -1.32
CA GLU A 162 10.92 -10.22 -0.75
C GLU A 162 11.09 -11.32 -1.78
N LYS A 163 11.57 -12.49 -1.34
CA LYS A 163 11.53 -13.75 -2.07
C LYS A 163 10.34 -14.59 -1.61
N LEU A 164 9.93 -15.53 -2.45
CA LEU A 164 8.87 -16.47 -2.14
C LEU A 164 9.44 -17.72 -1.45
N MET A 165 8.68 -18.24 -0.50
CA MET A 165 8.96 -19.46 0.25
C MET A 165 7.79 -20.42 0.11
N VAL A 166 8.03 -21.71 0.37
CA VAL A 166 6.98 -22.72 0.46
C VAL A 166 6.46 -22.78 1.89
N VAL A 167 5.15 -22.73 2.04
CA VAL A 167 4.45 -22.91 3.32
C VAL A 167 3.61 -24.19 3.27
N SER A 168 3.74 -25.03 4.28
CA SER A 168 3.00 -26.28 4.45
C SER A 168 2.75 -26.54 5.94
N ARG A 169 1.87 -27.47 6.29
CA ARG A 169 1.65 -27.82 7.70
C ARG A 169 2.84 -28.62 8.26
N HIS A 170 3.36 -29.55 7.49
CA HIS A 170 4.48 -30.41 7.83
C HIS A 170 5.60 -30.28 6.81
N LYS A 171 6.78 -30.78 7.15
CA LYS A 171 7.91 -30.86 6.24
C LYS A 171 7.57 -31.79 5.07
N ILE A 172 7.55 -31.24 3.83
CA ILE A 172 7.17 -32.01 2.62
C ILE A 172 8.18 -33.12 2.31
N LYS A 173 9.46 -32.79 2.44
CA LYS A 173 10.60 -33.75 2.28
C LYS A 173 11.67 -33.44 3.30
N ASP A 174 12.57 -34.38 3.51
CA ASP A 174 13.71 -34.22 4.43
C ASP A 174 14.80 -33.28 3.86
N LYS A 175 14.35 -32.15 3.31
CA LYS A 175 15.17 -31.11 2.71
C LYS A 175 14.68 -29.73 3.16
N ASN A 176 15.61 -28.81 3.36
CA ASN A 176 15.29 -27.42 3.69
C ASN A 176 15.00 -26.58 2.44
N THR A 177 15.43 -27.07 1.25
CA THR A 177 15.21 -26.44 -0.06
C THR A 177 14.42 -27.39 -0.94
N LEU A 178 13.27 -26.93 -1.40
CA LEU A 178 12.38 -27.68 -2.29
C LEU A 178 12.48 -27.12 -3.71
N PHE A 179 12.35 -27.99 -4.68
CA PHE A 179 12.23 -27.65 -6.09
C PHE A 179 10.78 -27.90 -6.55
N PRO A 180 10.31 -27.32 -7.67
CA PRO A 180 8.95 -27.58 -8.16
C PRO A 180 8.60 -29.06 -8.32
N ILE A 181 9.58 -29.90 -8.68
CA ILE A 181 9.40 -31.36 -8.80
C ILE A 181 9.14 -32.04 -7.44
N ASP A 182 9.46 -31.39 -6.35
CA ASP A 182 9.19 -31.87 -5.00
C ASP A 182 7.77 -31.52 -4.52
N LEU A 183 7.05 -30.69 -5.28
CA LEU A 183 5.77 -30.10 -4.95
C LEU A 183 4.67 -30.65 -5.86
N ASP A 184 3.69 -31.33 -5.29
CA ASP A 184 2.56 -31.88 -6.02
C ASP A 184 1.51 -30.79 -6.24
N THR A 185 1.25 -30.44 -7.49
CA THR A 185 0.32 -29.36 -7.88
C THR A 185 -1.13 -29.68 -7.48
N ASP A 186 -1.52 -30.95 -7.40
CA ASP A 186 -2.85 -31.37 -6.95
C ASP A 186 -3.15 -30.95 -5.51
N TYR A 187 -2.12 -30.62 -4.73
CA TYR A 187 -2.23 -30.15 -3.36
C TYR A 187 -1.85 -28.66 -3.19
N GLN A 188 -1.75 -27.92 -4.31
CA GLN A 188 -1.42 -26.51 -4.26
C GLN A 188 -2.64 -25.65 -3.86
N ILE A 189 -2.41 -24.70 -2.95
CA ILE A 189 -3.25 -23.51 -2.79
C ILE A 189 -2.55 -22.38 -3.55
N PHE A 190 -3.15 -21.89 -4.62
CA PHE A 190 -2.60 -20.81 -5.44
C PHE A 190 -3.04 -19.46 -4.91
N ILE A 191 -2.06 -18.53 -4.72
CA ILE A 191 -2.29 -17.13 -4.36
C ILE A 191 -1.64 -16.25 -5.44
N PRO A 192 -2.38 -15.35 -6.12
CA PRO A 192 -1.83 -14.51 -7.18
C PRO A 192 -1.01 -13.34 -6.60
N TRP A 193 0.31 -13.51 -6.45
CA TRP A 193 1.21 -12.48 -5.93
C TRP A 193 1.62 -11.40 -6.95
N GLY A 194 0.93 -11.27 -8.06
CA GLY A 194 1.17 -10.31 -9.13
C GLY A 194 1.48 -10.98 -10.46
N GLN A 195 1.57 -10.18 -11.54
CA GLN A 195 1.72 -10.70 -12.92
C GLN A 195 3.04 -11.44 -13.12
N ASP A 196 4.16 -10.88 -12.65
CA ASP A 196 5.48 -11.52 -12.80
C ASP A 196 5.52 -12.88 -12.11
N TYR A 197 4.88 -12.99 -10.95
CA TYR A 197 4.70 -14.25 -10.25
C TYR A 197 3.85 -15.23 -11.05
N GLN A 198 2.75 -14.81 -11.64
CA GLN A 198 1.87 -15.67 -12.44
C GLN A 198 2.61 -16.21 -13.67
N HIS A 199 3.35 -15.36 -14.39
CA HIS A 199 4.17 -15.78 -15.53
C HIS A 199 5.26 -16.78 -15.14
N TRP A 200 5.94 -16.53 -14.03
CA TRP A 200 6.94 -17.43 -13.47
C TRP A 200 6.29 -18.75 -13.03
N HIS A 201 5.16 -18.69 -12.30
CA HIS A 201 4.45 -19.87 -11.81
C HIS A 201 4.03 -20.79 -12.96
N HIS A 202 3.43 -20.27 -14.03
CA HIS A 202 3.03 -21.06 -15.20
C HIS A 202 4.19 -21.75 -15.92
N ARG A 203 5.41 -21.28 -15.74
CA ARG A 203 6.61 -21.91 -16.32
C ARG A 203 7.00 -23.19 -15.57
N PHE A 204 6.80 -23.23 -14.27
CA PHE A 204 7.23 -24.33 -13.41
C PHE A 204 6.08 -25.22 -12.94
N PHE A 205 4.87 -24.70 -12.95
CA PHE A 205 3.64 -25.41 -12.59
C PHE A 205 2.68 -25.33 -13.79
N PRO A 206 2.60 -26.40 -14.60
CA PRO A 206 1.86 -26.35 -15.88
C PRO A 206 0.39 -25.99 -15.69
N PRO A 207 -0.17 -25.09 -16.52
CA PRO A 207 -1.56 -24.62 -16.37
C PRO A 207 -2.62 -25.69 -16.69
N GLY A 208 -2.21 -26.88 -17.19
CA GLY A 208 -3.10 -28.01 -17.44
C GLY A 208 -3.58 -28.73 -16.19
N ILE A 209 -2.92 -28.51 -15.04
CA ILE A 209 -3.32 -29.06 -13.74
C ILE A 209 -3.76 -27.88 -12.86
N PRO A 210 -5.07 -27.67 -12.65
CA PRO A 210 -5.52 -26.57 -11.81
C PRO A 210 -5.09 -26.80 -10.34
N PRO A 211 -4.75 -25.75 -9.60
CA PRO A 211 -4.45 -25.88 -8.18
C PRO A 211 -5.69 -26.36 -7.42
N LYS A 212 -5.49 -27.02 -6.27
CA LYS A 212 -6.59 -27.52 -5.43
C LYS A 212 -7.53 -26.40 -4.99
N PHE A 213 -6.95 -25.24 -4.65
CA PHE A 213 -7.66 -24.01 -4.33
C PHE A 213 -6.97 -22.82 -4.98
N SER A 214 -7.75 -21.82 -5.38
CA SER A 214 -7.25 -20.51 -5.78
C SER A 214 -7.89 -19.47 -4.85
N VAL A 215 -7.07 -18.73 -4.11
CA VAL A 215 -7.51 -17.73 -3.13
C VAL A 215 -6.70 -16.44 -3.30
N ASP A 216 -7.27 -15.31 -2.91
CA ASP A 216 -6.62 -14.00 -2.97
C ASP A 216 -6.05 -13.53 -1.63
N SER A 217 -6.27 -14.32 -0.56
CA SER A 217 -5.86 -14.00 0.79
C SER A 217 -4.97 -15.09 1.40
N ALA A 218 -3.80 -14.69 1.91
CA ALA A 218 -2.91 -15.58 2.64
C ALA A 218 -3.57 -16.13 3.92
N LYS A 219 -4.48 -15.38 4.54
CA LYS A 219 -5.22 -15.84 5.71
C LYS A 219 -6.10 -17.06 5.37
N VAL A 220 -6.84 -16.98 4.27
CA VAL A 220 -7.67 -18.10 3.79
C VAL A 220 -6.79 -19.31 3.46
N ALA A 221 -5.64 -19.09 2.81
CA ALA A 221 -4.70 -20.17 2.52
C ALA A 221 -4.21 -20.91 3.78
N VAL A 222 -3.91 -20.16 4.85
CA VAL A 222 -3.50 -20.74 6.14
C VAL A 222 -4.60 -21.58 6.79
N GLU A 223 -5.83 -21.09 6.76
CA GLU A 223 -7.00 -21.81 7.31
C GLU A 223 -7.32 -23.13 6.54
N LEU A 224 -6.97 -23.15 5.24
CA LEU A 224 -7.14 -24.33 4.39
C LEU A 224 -6.01 -25.35 4.53
N LEU A 225 -4.86 -24.99 5.14
CA LEU A 225 -3.73 -25.90 5.28
C LEU A 225 -4.11 -27.17 6.06
N ASP A 226 -3.87 -28.30 5.43
CA ASP A 226 -3.90 -29.63 6.04
C ASP A 226 -2.54 -30.33 5.90
N ASP A 227 -2.51 -31.63 6.09
CA ASP A 227 -1.27 -32.42 6.08
C ASP A 227 -0.62 -32.53 4.68
N LYS A 228 -1.35 -32.21 3.61
CA LYS A 228 -0.90 -32.34 2.22
C LYS A 228 -0.78 -31.00 1.50
N LEU A 229 -1.62 -30.03 1.85
CA LEU A 229 -1.72 -28.76 1.14
C LEU A 229 -0.48 -27.87 1.40
N TRP A 230 -0.11 -27.12 0.37
CA TRP A 230 0.99 -26.18 0.41
C TRP A 230 0.68 -24.93 -0.44
N PHE A 231 1.37 -23.85 -0.15
CA PHE A 231 1.31 -22.63 -0.98
C PHE A 231 2.65 -21.89 -0.98
N LEU A 232 2.81 -20.99 -1.95
CA LEU A 232 3.93 -20.05 -2.00
C LEU A 232 3.51 -18.72 -1.38
N ALA A 233 4.36 -18.15 -0.54
CA ALA A 233 4.14 -16.86 0.06
C ALA A 233 5.41 -16.02 0.15
N PRO A 234 5.29 -14.67 0.08
CA PRO A 234 6.38 -13.78 0.38
C PRO A 234 6.90 -13.98 1.79
N TYR A 235 8.20 -13.77 1.96
CA TYR A 235 8.86 -14.05 3.22
C TYR A 235 8.22 -13.35 4.43
N GLY A 236 7.86 -12.06 4.33
CA GLY A 236 7.19 -11.33 5.42
C GLY A 236 5.87 -11.96 5.85
N VAL A 237 5.12 -12.53 4.88
CA VAL A 237 3.90 -13.31 5.14
C VAL A 237 4.25 -14.59 5.90
N CYS A 238 5.25 -15.34 5.43
CA CYS A 238 5.69 -16.59 6.07
C CYS A 238 6.07 -16.38 7.54
N MET A 239 6.85 -15.34 7.82
CA MET A 239 7.31 -15.03 9.17
C MET A 239 6.18 -14.71 10.13
N GLN A 240 5.16 -14.01 9.68
CA GLN A 240 4.02 -13.68 10.53
C GLN A 240 3.13 -14.90 10.74
N ILE A 241 2.94 -15.73 9.72
CA ILE A 241 2.20 -17.00 9.83
C ILE A 241 2.87 -17.93 10.85
N ALA A 242 4.20 -18.08 10.79
CA ALA A 242 4.95 -18.92 11.71
C ALA A 242 4.84 -18.52 13.19
N LYS A 243 4.51 -17.24 13.47
CA LYS A 243 4.25 -16.78 14.85
C LYS A 243 2.88 -17.17 15.39
N THR A 244 1.91 -17.39 14.50
CA THR A 244 0.49 -17.54 14.87
C THR A 244 -0.09 -18.91 14.56
N SER A 245 0.58 -19.69 13.72
CA SER A 245 0.07 -20.96 13.20
C SER A 245 1.18 -22.01 13.18
N ILE A 246 0.79 -23.27 13.38
CA ILE A 246 1.70 -24.41 13.22
C ILE A 246 1.90 -24.64 11.73
N CYS A 247 3.03 -24.22 11.19
CA CYS A 247 3.41 -24.43 9.81
C CYS A 247 4.91 -24.61 9.65
N HIS A 248 5.32 -25.23 8.55
CA HIS A 248 6.69 -25.41 8.15
C HIS A 248 6.99 -24.51 6.95
N ILE A 249 8.15 -23.83 6.96
CA ILE A 249 8.59 -22.94 5.90
C ILE A 249 9.85 -23.53 5.27
N SER A 250 9.81 -23.74 3.95
CA SER A 250 10.94 -24.26 3.19
C SER A 250 11.39 -23.26 2.13
N LYS A 251 12.69 -23.23 1.84
CA LYS A 251 13.23 -22.43 0.72
C LYS A 251 12.77 -23.06 -0.60
N LEU A 252 12.53 -22.20 -1.60
CA LEU A 252 12.35 -22.67 -2.97
C LEU A 252 13.70 -22.59 -3.70
N GLY A 253 14.14 -23.71 -4.28
CA GLY A 253 15.44 -23.88 -4.93
C GLY A 253 15.53 -23.30 -6.33
N LEU A 254 14.69 -22.34 -6.66
CA LEU A 254 14.68 -21.59 -7.91
C LEU A 254 14.65 -20.09 -7.61
N ASP A 255 15.21 -19.31 -8.52
CA ASP A 255 15.02 -17.86 -8.48
C ASP A 255 13.55 -17.54 -8.76
N THR A 256 12.91 -16.99 -7.74
CA THR A 256 11.55 -16.47 -7.83
C THR A 256 11.57 -15.01 -8.25
N PRO A 257 10.51 -14.51 -8.90
CA PRO A 257 10.37 -13.08 -9.12
C PRO A 257 10.49 -12.33 -7.80
N SER A 258 11.27 -11.27 -7.80
CA SER A 258 11.40 -10.40 -6.64
C SER A 258 10.12 -9.59 -6.46
N ARG A 259 9.55 -9.64 -5.26
CA ARG A 259 8.41 -8.81 -4.87
C ARG A 259 8.94 -7.55 -4.20
N ASN A 260 8.89 -6.45 -4.94
CA ASN A 260 9.43 -5.17 -4.47
C ASN A 260 8.37 -4.31 -3.80
N LEU A 261 8.66 -3.83 -2.60
CA LEU A 261 7.87 -2.83 -1.90
C LEU A 261 8.45 -1.46 -2.14
N TYR A 262 7.60 -0.53 -2.54
CA TYR A 262 7.97 0.86 -2.76
C TYR A 262 7.33 1.75 -1.71
N MET A 263 7.96 2.88 -1.42
CA MET A 263 7.37 4.00 -0.71
C MET A 263 7.18 5.14 -1.70
N ILE A 264 5.95 5.63 -1.80
CA ILE A 264 5.60 6.74 -2.67
C ILE A 264 5.03 7.91 -1.88
N THR A 265 5.35 9.12 -2.33
CA THR A 265 4.85 10.37 -1.75
C THR A 265 4.63 11.41 -2.85
N ASN A 266 3.65 12.28 -2.69
CA ASN A 266 3.51 13.46 -3.54
C ASN A 266 4.49 14.54 -3.07
N ASN A 267 5.26 15.13 -3.99
CA ASN A 267 6.30 16.11 -3.69
C ASN A 267 5.80 17.32 -2.89
N LEU A 268 4.61 17.84 -3.22
CA LEU A 268 4.01 18.99 -2.53
C LEU A 268 3.58 18.60 -1.11
N ASN A 269 2.83 17.52 -0.98
CA ASN A 269 2.32 17.08 0.30
C ASN A 269 3.45 16.64 1.25
N ALA A 270 4.47 15.97 0.73
CA ALA A 270 5.65 15.59 1.51
C ALA A 270 6.43 16.80 2.05
N GLN A 271 6.37 17.96 1.39
CA GLN A 271 6.95 19.19 1.93
C GLN A 271 6.13 19.78 3.08
N ILE A 272 4.81 19.76 2.96
CA ILE A 272 3.88 20.26 3.98
C ILE A 272 4.01 19.44 5.27
N LYS A 273 3.93 18.11 5.15
CA LYS A 273 4.05 17.17 6.28
C LYS A 273 5.48 16.64 6.50
N ARG A 274 6.49 17.43 6.10
CA ARG A 274 7.89 16.99 6.04
C ARG A 274 8.38 16.28 7.30
N ARG A 275 8.08 16.84 8.48
CA ARG A 275 8.50 16.24 9.76
C ARG A 275 7.92 14.84 9.93
N ALA A 276 6.62 14.68 9.76
CA ALA A 276 5.93 13.40 9.92
C ALA A 276 6.39 12.37 8.87
N VAL A 277 6.49 12.76 7.59
CA VAL A 277 6.93 11.91 6.49
C VAL A 277 8.38 11.43 6.72
N VAL A 278 9.30 12.33 7.07
CA VAL A 278 10.72 11.98 7.31
C VAL A 278 10.86 11.04 8.51
N MET A 279 10.16 11.33 9.61
CA MET A 279 10.21 10.49 10.81
C MET A 279 9.62 9.11 10.55
N PHE A 280 8.46 9.03 9.90
CA PHE A 280 7.84 7.75 9.51
C PHE A 280 8.77 6.93 8.61
N LYS A 281 9.31 7.54 7.55
CA LYS A 281 10.26 6.91 6.63
C LYS A 281 11.47 6.34 7.37
N ARG A 282 12.06 7.13 8.28
CA ARG A 282 13.22 6.69 9.09
C ARG A 282 12.86 5.47 9.95
N ARG A 283 11.72 5.51 10.65
CA ARG A 283 11.24 4.39 11.48
C ARG A 283 10.94 3.15 10.65
N LEU A 284 10.27 3.31 9.53
CA LEU A 284 9.95 2.21 8.61
C LEU A 284 11.21 1.52 8.07
N ILE A 285 12.19 2.29 7.58
CA ILE A 285 13.45 1.72 7.07
C ILE A 285 14.24 1.02 8.18
N GLN A 286 14.28 1.59 9.39
CA GLN A 286 14.93 0.93 10.53
C GLN A 286 14.26 -0.38 10.90
N TYR A 287 12.92 -0.42 10.88
CA TYR A 287 12.15 -1.63 11.13
C TYR A 287 12.42 -2.71 10.06
N ILE A 288 12.34 -2.36 8.78
CA ILE A 288 12.62 -3.29 7.67
C ILE A 288 14.02 -3.89 7.79
N ARG A 289 15.05 -3.05 8.01
CA ARG A 289 16.43 -3.53 8.19
C ARG A 289 16.60 -4.48 9.39
N ARG A 290 15.89 -4.27 10.48
CA ARG A 290 15.90 -5.21 11.63
C ARG A 290 15.23 -6.54 11.27
N SER A 291 14.09 -6.47 10.57
CA SER A 291 13.39 -7.65 10.11
C SER A 291 14.25 -8.49 9.17
N GLU A 292 14.95 -7.86 8.22
CA GLU A 292 15.88 -8.53 7.30
C GLU A 292 17.00 -9.27 8.02
N ARG A 293 17.64 -8.66 9.02
CA ARG A 293 18.69 -9.31 9.83
C ARG A 293 18.16 -10.50 10.61
N SER A 294 17.01 -10.36 11.26
CA SER A 294 16.36 -11.47 11.98
C SER A 294 16.04 -12.65 11.06
N ILE A 295 15.80 -12.35 9.78
CA ILE A 295 15.58 -13.32 8.69
C ILE A 295 16.85 -14.11 8.37
N GLU A 296 17.94 -13.38 8.12
CA GLU A 296 19.23 -14.00 7.83
C GLU A 296 19.68 -14.90 8.98
N ASP A 297 19.53 -14.43 10.21
CA ASP A 297 19.88 -15.21 11.41
C ASP A 297 19.07 -16.50 11.51
N MET A 298 17.75 -16.43 11.26
CA MET A 298 16.90 -17.64 11.28
C MET A 298 17.21 -18.60 10.14
N LEU A 299 17.40 -18.10 8.92
CA LEU A 299 17.75 -18.94 7.78
C LEU A 299 19.10 -19.62 7.99
N ASN A 300 20.05 -18.97 8.67
CA ASN A 300 21.36 -19.52 9.00
C ASN A 300 21.29 -20.54 10.15
N GLN A 301 20.41 -20.35 11.13
CA GLN A 301 20.14 -21.35 12.17
C GLN A 301 19.50 -22.64 11.63
N TYR A 302 18.67 -22.53 10.59
CA TYR A 302 18.05 -23.69 9.93
C TYR A 302 18.92 -24.33 8.84
N ASN A 303 20.07 -23.75 8.48
CA ASN A 303 20.95 -24.28 7.43
C ASN A 303 22.43 -23.96 7.73
N PRO A 304 23.09 -24.67 8.67
CA PRO A 304 24.49 -24.44 9.02
C PRO A 304 25.47 -24.74 7.86
N ASP A 305 25.07 -25.48 6.79
CA ASP A 305 25.92 -25.90 5.69
C ASP A 305 25.69 -25.12 4.37
N ALA A 306 24.90 -24.06 4.36
CA ALA A 306 24.74 -23.24 3.17
C ALA A 306 25.89 -22.24 3.06
N GLU A 307 26.82 -22.48 2.14
CA GLU A 307 27.77 -21.47 1.66
C GLU A 307 27.05 -20.14 1.44
N THR A 308 27.55 -19.13 2.10
CA THR A 308 27.03 -17.77 2.17
C THR A 308 26.99 -17.15 0.77
N LEU A 309 25.87 -17.28 0.08
CA LEU A 309 25.55 -16.34 -1.00
C LEU A 309 25.25 -15.00 -0.33
N SER A 310 26.33 -14.24 -0.19
CA SER A 310 26.39 -12.95 0.49
C SER A 310 25.37 -11.98 -0.13
N TYR A 311 24.37 -11.63 0.65
CA TYR A 311 23.45 -10.50 0.42
C TYR A 311 24.20 -9.13 0.45
N LYS A 312 25.52 -9.15 0.68
CA LYS A 312 26.39 -7.96 0.76
C LYS A 312 26.50 -7.17 -0.54
N SER A 313 26.23 -7.75 -1.69
CA SER A 313 26.32 -7.03 -2.97
C SER A 313 25.18 -6.02 -3.23
N PHE A 314 24.10 -6.07 -2.46
CA PHE A 314 22.97 -5.15 -2.63
C PHE A 314 22.99 -3.91 -1.72
N ILE A 315 23.83 -3.90 -0.69
CA ILE A 315 23.85 -2.80 0.31
C ILE A 315 24.74 -1.64 -0.16
N HIS A 316 25.70 -1.85 -1.06
CA HIS A 316 26.67 -0.83 -1.46
C HIS A 316 26.14 0.29 -2.36
N GLU A 317 24.95 0.16 -2.95
CA GLU A 317 24.38 1.25 -3.78
C GLU A 317 23.60 2.32 -2.98
N PHE A 318 23.46 2.17 -1.67
CA PHE A 318 22.61 3.04 -0.86
C PHE A 318 23.36 4.11 -0.04
N ASP A 319 24.68 4.04 0.07
CA ASP A 319 25.47 4.99 0.90
C ASP A 319 26.11 6.15 0.11
N THR A 320 25.94 6.25 -1.21
CA THR A 320 26.63 7.26 -2.03
C THR A 320 25.76 8.36 -2.64
N ASN A 321 24.52 8.56 -2.20
CA ASN A 321 23.78 9.79 -2.53
C ASN A 321 22.95 10.24 -1.33
N GLY A 322 23.49 11.25 -0.65
CA GLY A 322 23.00 11.92 0.54
C GLY A 322 21.71 12.75 0.36
#